data_dc1069a6db1cb547192976bad80fb7b1
#
_entry.id   dc1069a6db1cb547192976bad80fb7b1
#
_cell.length_a   1.000
_cell.length_b   1.000
_cell.length_c   1.000
_cell.angle_alpha   90.00
_cell.angle_beta   90.00
_cell.angle_gamma   90.00
#
_symmetry.space_group_name_H-M   'P 1'
#
loop_
_entity.id
_entity.type
_entity.pdbx_description
1 polymer ?
#
loop_
_entity_poly.entity_id
_entity_poly.type
_entity_poly.pdbx_seq_one_letter_code
_entity_poly.pdbx_strand_id
1 'polypeptide(L)'
;MDIKSLIKNWRILIFIIIFIAALVFDIYALNNNNVEVTSSTILPNGTYIYSINGCQVNSINSYYTCIYNNINSSFLQISTSNGNIVLEPYQYQLLINETNITQTSLISYGIDIAGGYLLILNSSKPLTPQELSIAAQVIENRLNSFGVKSINIYPTSAGYIIVELPYSEGNLIPYIISQGEFYAKIGNTTVFTGSEIKPLFGGQYSGLLGCSPVGNQYVCTYYFTLLLSPQAANSFAQVTQNLSVVLQNGGAYLSEPIVFYLDNQNVSTLLIAANLRGSNTQQVSIQVSGTGNSITQAQYNAYQQAYNLYIILENGQLPSKFNIVQESIIPPIFGYYILKSFEIVLLLILIGIFAILYAVYRNIKIPALITLTLVSEFLIAFAIGIAIHQTYDIPAFIGIIFGTATGIDDQLVAAEEILRAKKEGNNDVKTDNVERLDKAIKKAMFVILLAIILETLSVFPAFVAGLSLYKGFAVMVIITVWIGYLLTRPAFINLAKNLL
;
A
#
# COMPACT_ATOMS: atom_id res chain seq x y z
N MET A 1 -14.81 -33.53 -23.38
CA MET A 1 -13.77 -32.52 -23.09
C MET A 1 -12.51 -33.25 -22.67
N ASP A 2 -11.48 -33.20 -23.50
CA ASP A 2 -10.25 -33.93 -23.14
C ASP A 2 -9.40 -33.03 -22.22
N ILE A 3 -9.49 -33.27 -20.89
CA ILE A 3 -8.77 -32.51 -19.87
C ILE A 3 -7.26 -32.46 -20.16
N LYS A 4 -6.72 -33.50 -20.83
CA LYS A 4 -5.32 -33.56 -21.24
C LYS A 4 -4.96 -32.48 -22.28
N SER A 5 -5.89 -32.08 -23.16
CA SER A 5 -5.65 -31.03 -24.16
C SER A 5 -5.63 -29.62 -23.54
N LEU A 6 -6.42 -29.39 -22.47
CA LEU A 6 -6.45 -28.12 -21.73
C LEU A 6 -5.17 -27.89 -20.94
N ILE A 7 -4.66 -28.93 -20.27
CA ILE A 7 -3.42 -28.86 -19.46
C ILE A 7 -2.19 -28.67 -20.37
N LYS A 8 -2.25 -29.04 -21.64
CA LYS A 8 -1.14 -28.89 -22.60
C LYS A 8 -0.95 -27.44 -23.07
N ASN A 9 -1.97 -26.56 -22.85
CA ASN A 9 -1.88 -25.14 -23.18
C ASN A 9 -1.29 -24.35 -22.02
N TRP A 10 -0.03 -23.92 -22.13
CA TRP A 10 0.71 -23.21 -21.09
C TRP A 10 0.00 -21.93 -20.58
N ARG A 11 -0.78 -21.24 -21.44
CA ARG A 11 -1.55 -20.04 -21.05
C ARG A 11 -2.70 -20.36 -20.10
N ILE A 12 -3.42 -21.47 -20.35
CA ILE A 12 -4.48 -21.95 -19.46
C ILE A 12 -3.87 -22.40 -18.14
N LEU A 13 -2.74 -23.09 -18.18
CA LEU A 13 -2.06 -23.58 -16.98
C LEU A 13 -1.58 -22.43 -16.09
N ILE A 14 -0.95 -21.40 -16.65
CA ILE A 14 -0.55 -20.19 -15.91
C ILE A 14 -1.78 -19.49 -15.32
N PHE A 15 -2.85 -19.32 -16.08
CA PHE A 15 -4.08 -18.72 -15.58
C PHE A 15 -4.63 -19.49 -14.36
N ILE A 16 -4.72 -20.82 -14.45
CA ILE A 16 -5.22 -21.64 -13.34
C ILE A 16 -4.31 -21.53 -12.11
N ILE A 17 -2.99 -21.56 -12.29
CA ILE A 17 -2.03 -21.42 -11.19
C ILE A 17 -2.20 -20.05 -10.49
N ILE A 18 -2.25 -18.96 -11.27
CA ILE A 18 -2.39 -17.61 -10.72
C ILE A 18 -3.76 -17.47 -10.03
N PHE A 19 -4.82 -17.99 -10.63
CA PHE A 19 -6.16 -17.94 -10.03
C PHE A 19 -6.23 -18.70 -8.69
N ILE A 20 -5.67 -19.92 -8.63
CA ILE A 20 -5.64 -20.69 -7.37
C ILE A 20 -4.76 -19.96 -6.34
N ALA A 21 -3.61 -19.43 -6.74
CA ALA A 21 -2.75 -18.69 -5.84
C ALA A 21 -3.44 -17.43 -5.28
N ALA A 22 -4.14 -16.67 -6.13
CA ALA A 22 -4.94 -15.51 -5.71
C ALA A 22 -6.06 -15.91 -4.74
N LEU A 23 -6.82 -16.95 -5.06
CA LEU A 23 -7.91 -17.44 -4.21
C LEU A 23 -7.39 -17.87 -2.81
N VAL A 24 -6.28 -18.61 -2.75
CA VAL A 24 -5.67 -19.03 -1.48
C VAL A 24 -5.17 -17.81 -0.70
N PHE A 25 -4.56 -16.83 -1.39
CA PHE A 25 -4.07 -15.61 -0.77
C PHE A 25 -5.21 -14.75 -0.23
N ASP A 26 -6.29 -14.59 -0.98
CA ASP A 26 -7.48 -13.83 -0.55
C ASP A 26 -8.12 -14.47 0.69
N ILE A 27 -8.30 -15.80 0.70
CA ILE A 27 -8.82 -16.52 1.86
C ILE A 27 -7.88 -16.36 3.07
N TYR A 28 -6.57 -16.45 2.87
CA TYR A 28 -5.60 -16.23 3.93
C TYR A 28 -5.68 -14.80 4.47
N ALA A 29 -5.74 -13.80 3.60
CA ALA A 29 -5.83 -12.39 3.97
C ALA A 29 -7.13 -12.05 4.73
N LEU A 30 -8.26 -12.61 4.30
CA LEU A 30 -9.56 -12.43 4.97
C LEU A 30 -9.59 -13.03 6.38
N ASN A 31 -8.86 -14.11 6.61
CA ASN A 31 -8.82 -14.80 7.90
C ASN A 31 -7.74 -14.24 8.85
N ASN A 32 -6.82 -13.42 8.36
CA ASN A 32 -5.68 -12.91 9.13
C ASN A 32 -5.92 -11.47 9.62
N ASN A 33 -6.99 -11.27 10.38
CA ASN A 33 -7.34 -10.00 11.01
C ASN A 33 -7.13 -10.14 12.52
N ASN A 34 -6.16 -9.39 13.08
CA ASN A 34 -5.86 -9.41 14.50
C ASN A 34 -5.81 -7.97 15.03
N VAL A 35 -6.04 -7.82 16.34
CA VAL A 35 -5.85 -6.58 17.07
C VAL A 35 -4.64 -6.76 17.96
N GLU A 36 -3.64 -5.91 17.80
CA GLU A 36 -2.38 -5.93 18.52
C GLU A 36 -2.32 -4.76 19.52
N VAL A 37 -1.84 -5.03 20.72
CA VAL A 37 -1.59 -4.03 21.74
C VAL A 37 -0.25 -3.36 21.46
N THR A 38 -0.27 -2.06 21.16
CA THR A 38 0.96 -1.27 20.92
C THR A 38 1.53 -0.67 22.19
N SER A 39 0.68 -0.26 23.13
CA SER A 39 1.08 0.13 24.50
C SER A 39 -0.08 -0.06 25.44
N SER A 40 0.19 -0.55 26.65
CA SER A 40 -0.82 -0.71 27.70
C SER A 40 -0.14 -0.83 29.06
N THR A 41 -0.84 -0.38 30.11
CA THR A 41 -0.45 -0.60 31.50
C THR A 41 -0.85 -1.98 32.01
N ILE A 42 -1.78 -2.66 31.33
CA ILE A 42 -2.40 -3.92 31.77
C ILE A 42 -1.97 -5.09 30.89
N LEU A 43 -1.84 -4.85 29.59
CA LEU A 43 -1.52 -5.87 28.60
C LEU A 43 -0.08 -5.70 28.09
N PRO A 44 0.69 -6.78 27.91
CA PRO A 44 2.02 -6.68 27.32
C PRO A 44 1.97 -6.13 25.88
N ASN A 45 2.91 -5.26 25.51
CA ASN A 45 3.04 -4.77 24.14
C ASN A 45 3.34 -5.92 23.17
N GLY A 46 2.79 -5.86 21.98
CA GLY A 46 2.91 -6.92 20.98
C GLY A 46 1.97 -8.11 21.21
N THR A 47 1.02 -8.00 22.15
CA THR A 47 0.03 -9.04 22.42
C THR A 47 -1.14 -8.91 21.46
N TYR A 48 -1.52 -10.01 20.79
CA TYR A 48 -2.73 -10.08 19.96
C TYR A 48 -3.94 -10.44 20.84
N ILE A 49 -5.07 -9.74 20.64
CA ILE A 49 -6.34 -9.98 21.33
C ILE A 49 -7.27 -10.74 20.40
N TYR A 50 -7.74 -11.91 20.81
CA TYR A 50 -8.61 -12.77 20.01
C TYR A 50 -10.09 -12.68 20.40
N SER A 51 -10.38 -12.57 21.70
CA SER A 51 -11.77 -12.44 22.17
C SER A 51 -11.84 -11.81 23.56
N ILE A 52 -13.00 -11.20 23.87
CA ILE A 52 -13.34 -10.64 25.18
C ILE A 52 -14.68 -11.25 25.62
N ASN A 53 -14.69 -12.03 26.70
CA ASN A 53 -15.85 -12.81 27.17
C ASN A 53 -16.52 -13.61 26.05
N GLY A 54 -15.73 -14.24 25.16
CA GLY A 54 -16.23 -15.00 24.01
C GLY A 54 -16.67 -14.16 22.79
N CYS A 55 -16.71 -12.82 22.92
CA CYS A 55 -16.95 -11.91 21.79
C CYS A 55 -15.66 -11.81 20.95
N GLN A 56 -15.71 -12.20 19.69
CA GLN A 56 -14.55 -12.23 18.79
C GLN A 56 -14.03 -10.83 18.48
N VAL A 57 -12.70 -10.63 18.61
CA VAL A 57 -12.02 -9.35 18.33
C VAL A 57 -11.16 -9.54 17.09
N ASN A 58 -11.65 -9.03 15.97
CA ASN A 58 -10.98 -9.07 14.67
C ASN A 58 -10.82 -7.68 14.02
N SER A 59 -11.18 -6.63 14.74
CA SER A 59 -11.02 -5.23 14.34
C SER A 59 -11.00 -4.32 15.56
N ILE A 60 -10.49 -3.10 15.42
CA ILE A 60 -10.54 -2.08 16.47
C ILE A 60 -12.00 -1.81 16.89
N ASN A 61 -12.90 -1.76 15.92
CA ASN A 61 -14.33 -1.55 16.24
C ASN A 61 -14.93 -2.72 17.02
N SER A 62 -14.61 -3.97 16.66
CA SER A 62 -15.07 -5.14 17.42
C SER A 62 -14.48 -5.17 18.84
N TYR A 63 -13.23 -4.72 19.02
CA TYR A 63 -12.61 -4.60 20.34
C TYR A 63 -13.43 -3.69 21.26
N TYR A 64 -13.70 -2.46 20.83
CA TYR A 64 -14.51 -1.53 21.64
C TYR A 64 -15.94 -2.03 21.81
N THR A 65 -16.57 -2.58 20.78
CA THR A 65 -17.93 -3.15 20.87
C THR A 65 -17.97 -4.30 21.90
N CYS A 66 -17.00 -5.19 21.88
CA CYS A 66 -16.91 -6.29 22.82
C CYS A 66 -16.72 -5.81 24.27
N ILE A 67 -15.90 -4.75 24.49
CA ILE A 67 -15.75 -4.15 25.81
C ILE A 67 -17.06 -3.51 26.28
N TYR A 68 -17.67 -2.65 25.46
CA TYR A 68 -18.89 -1.94 25.85
C TYR A 68 -20.06 -2.88 26.12
N ASN A 69 -20.19 -3.95 25.36
CA ASN A 69 -21.24 -4.96 25.59
C ASN A 69 -21.03 -5.74 26.89
N ASN A 70 -19.81 -5.80 27.40
CA ASN A 70 -19.43 -6.53 28.61
C ASN A 70 -19.04 -5.61 29.78
N ILE A 71 -19.25 -4.30 29.68
CA ILE A 71 -18.81 -3.33 30.69
C ILE A 71 -19.46 -3.54 32.08
N ASN A 72 -20.64 -4.12 32.10
CA ASN A 72 -21.38 -4.44 33.34
C ASN A 72 -21.11 -5.86 33.87
N SER A 73 -20.19 -6.61 33.25
CA SER A 73 -19.83 -7.95 33.68
C SER A 73 -19.02 -7.91 34.97
N SER A 74 -19.12 -8.95 35.78
CA SER A 74 -18.33 -9.06 37.05
C SER A 74 -16.83 -9.23 36.78
N PHE A 75 -16.43 -9.67 35.57
CA PHE A 75 -15.05 -9.77 35.10
C PHE A 75 -15.00 -9.74 33.59
N LEU A 76 -13.88 -9.34 33.00
CA LEU A 76 -13.57 -9.46 31.59
C LEU A 76 -12.49 -10.52 31.38
N GLN A 77 -12.81 -11.58 30.71
CA GLN A 77 -11.84 -12.58 30.28
C GLN A 77 -11.37 -12.24 28.86
N ILE A 78 -10.10 -11.84 28.72
CA ILE A 78 -9.47 -11.51 27.46
C ILE A 78 -8.62 -12.70 27.01
N SER A 79 -8.96 -13.29 25.87
CA SER A 79 -8.14 -14.31 25.22
C SER A 79 -7.10 -13.64 24.33
N THR A 80 -5.82 -13.91 24.59
CA THR A 80 -4.71 -13.27 23.92
C THR A 80 -3.69 -14.29 23.41
N SER A 81 -2.73 -13.83 22.57
CA SER A 81 -1.60 -14.65 22.13
C SER A 81 -0.71 -15.16 23.27
N ASN A 82 -0.74 -14.48 24.42
CA ASN A 82 0.07 -14.81 25.61
C ASN A 82 -0.73 -15.57 26.67
N GLY A 83 -1.96 -15.99 26.37
CA GLY A 83 -2.87 -16.68 27.27
C GLY A 83 -4.10 -15.85 27.65
N ASN A 84 -4.94 -16.41 28.52
CA ASN A 84 -6.15 -15.73 28.99
C ASN A 84 -5.83 -14.82 30.17
N ILE A 85 -6.29 -13.58 30.10
CA ILE A 85 -6.15 -12.57 31.15
C ILE A 85 -7.54 -12.25 31.67
N VAL A 86 -7.71 -12.20 33.00
CA VAL A 86 -8.97 -11.84 33.63
C VAL A 86 -8.80 -10.49 34.33
N LEU A 87 -9.66 -9.54 33.95
CA LEU A 87 -9.68 -8.19 34.50
C LEU A 87 -10.90 -8.01 35.40
N GLU A 88 -10.70 -7.28 36.50
CA GLU A 88 -11.75 -6.85 37.40
C GLU A 88 -12.38 -5.50 36.93
N PRO A 89 -13.60 -5.15 37.38
CA PRO A 89 -14.31 -3.96 36.90
C PRO A 89 -13.52 -2.64 37.02
N TYR A 90 -12.67 -2.47 38.03
CA TYR A 90 -11.86 -1.26 38.20
C TYR A 90 -10.76 -1.10 37.13
N GLN A 91 -10.40 -2.19 36.43
CA GLN A 91 -9.38 -2.21 35.39
C GLN A 91 -9.97 -1.90 34.01
N TYR A 92 -11.31 -1.90 33.85
CA TYR A 92 -11.94 -1.68 32.52
C TYR A 92 -11.67 -0.27 31.98
N GLN A 93 -11.62 0.73 32.86
CA GLN A 93 -11.29 2.10 32.48
C GLN A 93 -9.84 2.22 32.00
N LEU A 94 -8.92 1.49 32.60
CA LEU A 94 -7.52 1.43 32.19
C LEU A 94 -7.40 0.73 30.81
N LEU A 95 -8.18 -0.33 30.60
CA LEU A 95 -8.21 -1.02 29.30
C LEU A 95 -8.71 -0.11 28.18
N ILE A 96 -9.69 0.75 28.45
CA ILE A 96 -10.28 1.67 27.46
C ILE A 96 -9.36 2.89 27.23
N ASN A 97 -8.83 3.48 28.29
CA ASN A 97 -8.17 4.78 28.23
C ASN A 97 -6.64 4.70 28.07
N GLU A 98 -6.01 3.62 28.54
CA GLU A 98 -4.56 3.48 28.60
C GLU A 98 -4.03 2.35 27.72
N THR A 99 -4.90 1.67 26.95
CA THR A 99 -4.49 0.64 26.02
C THR A 99 -4.60 1.16 24.58
N ASN A 100 -3.46 1.39 23.96
CA ASN A 100 -3.38 1.68 22.53
C ASN A 100 -3.31 0.36 21.78
N ILE A 101 -4.18 0.24 20.79
CA ILE A 101 -4.28 -0.94 19.94
C ILE A 101 -4.11 -0.56 18.49
N THR A 102 -3.55 -1.46 17.71
CA THR A 102 -3.49 -1.35 16.24
C THR A 102 -4.14 -2.57 15.61
N GLN A 103 -4.71 -2.39 14.43
CA GLN A 103 -5.23 -3.51 13.67
C GLN A 103 -4.15 -4.01 12.72
N THR A 104 -3.70 -5.25 12.91
CA THR A 104 -2.83 -5.95 12.00
C THR A 104 -3.68 -6.80 11.06
N SER A 105 -4.00 -6.26 9.90
CA SER A 105 -4.71 -6.95 8.82
C SER A 105 -3.89 -6.84 7.56
N LEU A 106 -3.90 -7.89 6.75
CA LEU A 106 -3.34 -7.81 5.40
C LEU A 106 -4.23 -6.96 4.49
N ILE A 107 -5.52 -6.83 4.82
CA ILE A 107 -6.48 -6.00 4.10
C ILE A 107 -6.66 -4.69 4.86
N SER A 108 -6.21 -3.58 4.27
CA SER A 108 -6.49 -2.24 4.77
C SER A 108 -7.83 -1.77 4.24
N TYR A 109 -8.77 -1.47 5.14
CA TYR A 109 -10.06 -0.87 4.77
C TYR A 109 -10.04 0.64 4.96
N GLY A 110 -10.77 1.37 4.09
CA GLY A 110 -10.96 2.81 4.19
C GLY A 110 -11.78 3.23 5.41
N ILE A 111 -11.77 4.53 5.68
CA ILE A 111 -12.46 5.16 6.83
C ILE A 111 -13.96 4.84 6.81
N ASP A 112 -14.57 4.82 5.63
CA ASP A 112 -16.00 4.54 5.45
C ASP A 112 -16.42 3.15 5.96
N ILE A 113 -15.48 2.19 5.91
CA ILE A 113 -15.71 0.77 6.23
C ILE A 113 -15.21 0.44 7.63
N ALA A 114 -13.97 0.81 7.94
CA ALA A 114 -13.31 0.44 9.20
C ALA A 114 -13.33 1.56 10.25
N GLY A 115 -13.58 2.80 9.85
CA GLY A 115 -13.36 3.98 10.68
C GLY A 115 -11.90 4.42 10.65
N GLY A 116 -11.57 5.45 11.44
CA GLY A 116 -10.23 6.01 11.41
C GLY A 116 -10.02 7.14 12.40
N TYR A 117 -8.97 7.91 12.15
CA TYR A 117 -8.59 9.09 12.93
C TYR A 117 -8.91 10.36 12.14
N LEU A 118 -9.43 11.35 12.86
CA LEU A 118 -9.55 12.74 12.42
C LEU A 118 -8.53 13.57 13.18
N LEU A 119 -7.60 14.17 12.47
CA LEU A 119 -6.61 15.08 13.03
C LEU A 119 -6.88 16.49 12.50
N ILE A 120 -6.89 17.46 13.39
CA ILE A 120 -6.92 18.88 13.04
C ILE A 120 -5.55 19.46 13.35
N LEU A 121 -4.88 19.94 12.30
CA LEU A 121 -3.54 20.50 12.39
C LEU A 121 -3.60 22.02 12.34
N ASN A 122 -2.87 22.68 13.25
CA ASN A 122 -2.67 24.11 13.23
C ASN A 122 -1.19 24.42 12.99
N SER A 123 -0.95 25.41 12.15
CA SER A 123 0.39 25.93 11.91
C SER A 123 0.89 26.79 13.06
N SER A 124 2.19 26.66 13.42
CA SER A 124 2.82 27.50 14.45
C SER A 124 2.99 28.96 14.01
N LYS A 125 2.85 29.26 12.71
CA LYS A 125 2.88 30.62 12.14
C LYS A 125 1.69 30.79 11.21
N PRO A 126 1.08 31.99 11.12
CA PRO A 126 0.04 32.25 10.13
C PRO A 126 0.55 31.93 8.72
N LEU A 127 -0.22 31.14 7.97
CA LEU A 127 0.08 30.77 6.58
C LEU A 127 -0.97 31.38 5.66
N THR A 128 -0.53 31.75 4.46
CA THR A 128 -1.45 32.13 3.38
C THR A 128 -2.21 30.90 2.88
N PRO A 129 -3.36 31.06 2.23
CA PRO A 129 -4.11 29.94 1.65
C PRO A 129 -3.27 29.09 0.67
N GLN A 130 -2.35 29.71 -0.05
CA GLN A 130 -1.43 29.03 -0.97
C GLN A 130 -0.42 28.16 -0.22
N GLU A 131 0.22 28.71 0.82
CA GLU A 131 1.17 27.96 1.66
C GLU A 131 0.47 26.81 2.39
N LEU A 132 -0.78 27.01 2.83
CA LEU A 132 -1.56 25.97 3.47
C LEU A 132 -1.90 24.83 2.48
N SER A 133 -2.20 25.17 1.23
CA SER A 133 -2.42 24.18 0.16
C SER A 133 -1.14 23.41 -0.17
N ILE A 134 0.01 24.10 -0.24
CA ILE A 134 1.31 23.45 -0.43
C ILE A 134 1.61 22.51 0.74
N ALA A 135 1.37 22.93 1.99
CA ALA A 135 1.57 22.09 3.16
C ALA A 135 0.68 20.83 3.11
N ALA A 136 -0.59 20.97 2.75
CA ALA A 136 -1.51 19.84 2.58
C ALA A 136 -1.00 18.86 1.51
N GLN A 137 -0.50 19.37 0.38
CA GLN A 137 0.07 18.54 -0.69
C GLN A 137 1.35 17.82 -0.25
N VAL A 138 2.24 18.49 0.49
CA VAL A 138 3.44 17.85 1.05
C VAL A 138 3.08 16.73 2.01
N ILE A 139 2.09 16.95 2.90
CA ILE A 139 1.60 15.93 3.82
C ILE A 139 0.98 14.76 3.04
N GLU A 140 0.14 15.03 2.04
CA GLU A 140 -0.45 14.01 1.18
C GLU A 140 0.62 13.16 0.49
N ASN A 141 1.62 13.80 -0.12
CA ASN A 141 2.70 13.09 -0.80
C ASN A 141 3.54 12.24 0.17
N ARG A 142 3.78 12.71 1.39
CA ARG A 142 4.49 11.94 2.43
C ARG A 142 3.72 10.69 2.85
N LEU A 143 2.41 10.80 2.99
CA LEU A 143 1.55 9.74 3.49
C LEU A 143 1.09 8.77 2.40
N ASN A 144 0.94 9.27 1.17
CA ASN A 144 0.28 8.55 0.08
C ASN A 144 0.99 8.75 -1.27
N SER A 145 2.32 8.59 -1.30
CA SER A 145 3.14 8.80 -2.50
C SER A 145 2.67 8.01 -3.73
N PHE A 146 2.12 6.81 -3.53
CA PHE A 146 1.63 5.95 -4.60
C PHE A 146 0.12 6.00 -4.83
N GLY A 147 -0.62 6.78 -4.02
CA GLY A 147 -2.08 6.90 -4.13
C GLY A 147 -2.86 5.64 -3.75
N VAL A 148 -2.22 4.68 -3.09
CA VAL A 148 -2.84 3.40 -2.69
C VAL A 148 -3.53 3.46 -1.32
N LYS A 149 -3.29 4.53 -0.54
CA LYS A 149 -3.89 4.73 0.79
C LYS A 149 -5.07 5.67 0.72
N SER A 150 -6.16 5.33 1.40
CA SER A 150 -7.36 6.16 1.49
C SER A 150 -7.20 7.20 2.61
N ILE A 151 -6.35 8.21 2.37
CA ILE A 151 -6.09 9.32 3.30
C ILE A 151 -6.64 10.59 2.68
N ASN A 152 -7.47 11.32 3.44
CA ASN A 152 -8.04 12.58 2.99
C ASN A 152 -7.36 13.74 3.70
N ILE A 153 -6.89 14.74 2.94
CA ILE A 153 -6.21 15.91 3.47
C ILE A 153 -6.77 17.15 2.79
N TYR A 154 -7.34 18.05 3.57
CA TYR A 154 -7.87 19.30 3.05
C TYR A 154 -7.52 20.50 3.92
N PRO A 155 -7.02 21.57 3.29
CA PRO A 155 -6.87 22.86 3.97
C PRO A 155 -8.26 23.50 4.15
N THR A 156 -8.46 24.16 5.27
CA THR A 156 -9.68 24.89 5.58
C THR A 156 -9.48 26.40 5.42
N SER A 157 -10.56 27.15 5.17
CA SER A 157 -10.51 28.62 5.14
C SER A 157 -10.13 29.25 6.48
N ALA A 158 -10.28 28.51 7.58
CA ALA A 158 -9.90 28.94 8.93
C ALA A 158 -8.40 28.76 9.24
N GLY A 159 -7.58 28.29 8.28
CA GLY A 159 -6.14 28.13 8.46
C GLY A 159 -5.71 26.80 9.06
N TYR A 160 -6.60 25.84 9.18
CA TYR A 160 -6.29 24.49 9.65
C TYR A 160 -6.12 23.52 8.47
N ILE A 161 -5.40 22.43 8.69
CA ILE A 161 -5.40 21.26 7.80
C ILE A 161 -6.14 20.13 8.53
N ILE A 162 -7.14 19.57 7.86
CA ILE A 162 -7.84 18.37 8.34
C ILE A 162 -7.21 17.16 7.67
N VAL A 163 -6.85 16.17 8.46
CA VAL A 163 -6.32 14.88 8.00
C VAL A 163 -7.23 13.77 8.52
N GLU A 164 -7.77 12.99 7.61
CA GLU A 164 -8.52 11.79 7.90
C GLU A 164 -7.73 10.59 7.41
N LEU A 165 -7.50 9.62 8.27
CA LEU A 165 -6.74 8.41 7.93
C LEU A 165 -7.38 7.16 8.57
N PRO A 166 -7.39 6.01 7.84
CA PRO A 166 -7.90 4.75 8.37
C PRO A 166 -7.13 4.31 9.62
N TYR A 167 -7.74 3.48 10.47
CA TYR A 167 -7.05 2.91 11.64
C TYR A 167 -5.77 2.16 11.29
N SER A 168 -5.74 1.46 10.15
CA SER A 168 -4.55 0.74 9.66
C SER A 168 -3.33 1.65 9.44
N GLU A 169 -3.55 2.95 9.26
CA GLU A 169 -2.52 3.95 8.96
C GLU A 169 -2.17 4.84 10.16
N GLY A 170 -2.64 4.51 11.36
CA GLY A 170 -2.38 5.29 12.58
C GLY A 170 -0.89 5.46 12.92
N ASN A 171 -0.04 4.52 12.50
CA ASN A 171 1.41 4.59 12.62
C ASN A 171 2.04 5.75 11.82
N LEU A 172 1.31 6.36 10.88
CA LEU A 172 1.78 7.50 10.08
C LEU A 172 1.60 8.86 10.78
N ILE A 173 0.82 8.94 11.86
CA ILE A 173 0.52 10.19 12.59
C ILE A 173 1.80 10.98 12.95
N PRO A 174 2.89 10.38 13.46
CA PRO A 174 4.12 11.11 13.77
C PRO A 174 4.76 11.80 12.57
N TYR A 175 4.58 11.26 11.36
CA TYR A 175 5.17 11.80 10.13
C TYR A 175 4.39 13.00 9.56
N ILE A 176 3.13 13.17 9.99
CA ILE A 176 2.26 14.28 9.59
C ILE A 176 2.80 15.60 10.14
N ILE A 177 3.23 15.60 11.41
CA ILE A 177 3.67 16.79 12.13
C ILE A 177 5.15 17.12 11.96
N SER A 178 5.94 16.18 11.44
CA SER A 178 7.36 16.43 11.16
C SER A 178 7.50 17.55 10.14
N GLN A 179 8.20 18.64 10.51
CA GLN A 179 8.43 19.74 9.60
C GLN A 179 9.31 19.33 8.41
N GLY A 180 10.22 18.36 8.63
CA GLY A 180 11.15 17.89 7.61
C GLY A 180 12.29 18.88 7.36
N GLU A 181 12.62 19.70 8.36
CA GLU A 181 13.80 20.58 8.32
C GLU A 181 15.06 19.72 8.42
N PHE A 182 15.69 19.48 7.29
CA PHE A 182 16.88 18.64 7.21
C PHE A 182 18.13 19.50 6.95
N TYR A 183 19.17 19.22 7.73
CA TYR A 183 20.49 19.79 7.51
C TYR A 183 21.60 18.86 8.02
N ALA A 184 22.78 19.00 7.42
CA ALA A 184 23.97 18.26 7.84
C ALA A 184 25.05 19.21 8.38
N LYS A 185 25.69 18.83 9.47
CA LYS A 185 26.78 19.59 10.09
C LYS A 185 28.06 18.76 10.20
N ILE A 186 29.18 19.45 10.07
CA ILE A 186 30.50 18.97 10.45
C ILE A 186 31.03 19.94 11.52
N GLY A 187 31.20 19.45 12.76
CA GLY A 187 31.40 20.32 13.90
C GLY A 187 30.24 21.32 14.07
N ASN A 188 30.53 22.62 14.07
CA ASN A 188 29.51 23.65 14.17
C ASN A 188 29.03 24.21 12.81
N THR A 189 29.62 23.76 11.69
CA THR A 189 29.34 24.30 10.36
C THR A 189 28.30 23.47 9.65
N THR A 190 27.19 24.11 9.19
CA THR A 190 26.23 23.50 8.30
C THR A 190 26.81 23.34 6.90
N VAL A 191 26.87 22.12 6.38
CA VAL A 191 27.49 21.84 5.07
C VAL A 191 26.44 21.79 3.95
N PHE A 192 25.24 21.38 4.23
CA PHE A 192 24.11 21.42 3.30
C PHE A 192 22.77 21.26 4.02
N THR A 193 21.70 21.62 3.32
CA THR A 193 20.31 21.57 3.78
C THR A 193 19.46 20.66 2.90
N GLY A 194 18.22 20.42 3.30
CA GLY A 194 17.27 19.57 2.55
C GLY A 194 16.98 20.04 1.13
N SER A 195 17.06 21.34 0.85
CA SER A 195 16.85 21.90 -0.50
C SER A 195 18.03 21.65 -1.46
N GLU A 196 19.18 21.25 -0.94
CA GLU A 196 20.42 21.05 -1.70
C GLU A 196 20.74 19.58 -1.94
N ILE A 197 19.82 18.68 -1.59
CA ILE A 197 19.97 17.24 -1.74
C ILE A 197 18.82 16.64 -2.54
N LYS A 198 19.09 15.48 -3.16
CA LYS A 198 18.08 14.58 -3.71
C LYS A 198 18.30 13.19 -3.12
N PRO A 199 17.36 12.65 -2.34
CA PRO A 199 17.48 11.32 -1.80
C PRO A 199 17.23 10.27 -2.89
N LEU A 200 17.99 9.16 -2.85
CA LEU A 200 17.86 8.03 -3.75
C LEU A 200 17.64 6.77 -2.91
N PHE A 201 16.61 5.99 -3.27
CA PHE A 201 16.24 4.77 -2.56
C PHE A 201 15.97 3.63 -3.55
N GLY A 202 16.33 2.39 -3.18
CA GLY A 202 16.17 1.21 -4.02
C GLY A 202 17.39 0.88 -4.87
N GLY A 203 17.45 -0.37 -5.35
CA GLY A 203 18.55 -0.87 -6.16
C GLY A 203 19.92 -0.74 -5.47
N GLN A 204 20.89 -0.15 -6.15
CA GLN A 204 22.22 0.09 -5.61
C GLN A 204 22.33 1.26 -4.63
N TYR A 205 21.29 2.06 -4.49
CA TYR A 205 21.31 3.29 -3.70
C TYR A 205 20.87 3.10 -2.25
N SER A 206 20.34 1.93 -1.90
CA SER A 206 19.98 1.61 -0.52
C SER A 206 20.16 0.12 -0.23
N GLY A 207 20.36 -0.22 1.04
CA GLY A 207 20.52 -1.62 1.42
C GLY A 207 20.79 -1.82 2.90
N LEU A 208 20.76 -3.08 3.32
CA LEU A 208 21.11 -3.51 4.65
C LEU A 208 22.65 -3.59 4.77
N LEU A 209 23.23 -2.87 5.73
CA LEU A 209 24.68 -2.95 6.02
C LEU A 209 25.03 -4.14 6.91
N GLY A 210 24.17 -4.47 7.86
CA GLY A 210 24.39 -5.61 8.76
C GLY A 210 23.52 -5.54 10.00
N CYS A 211 23.55 -6.63 10.79
CA CYS A 211 22.85 -6.75 12.06
C CYS A 211 23.80 -7.26 13.14
N SER A 212 23.70 -6.70 14.34
CA SER A 212 24.50 -7.09 15.49
C SER A 212 23.61 -7.33 16.72
N PRO A 213 23.90 -8.33 17.55
CA PRO A 213 23.22 -8.49 18.81
C PRO A 213 23.67 -7.41 19.80
N VAL A 214 22.72 -6.78 20.50
CA VAL A 214 22.98 -5.79 21.55
C VAL A 214 22.07 -6.13 22.74
N GLY A 215 22.67 -6.73 23.78
CA GLY A 215 21.90 -7.25 24.91
C GLY A 215 20.92 -8.35 24.47
N ASN A 216 19.64 -8.18 24.79
CA ASN A 216 18.57 -9.11 24.44
C ASN A 216 17.88 -8.78 23.11
N GLN A 217 18.39 -7.81 22.35
CA GLN A 217 17.82 -7.37 21.09
C GLN A 217 18.85 -7.42 19.97
N TYR A 218 18.37 -7.33 18.73
CA TYR A 218 19.18 -7.15 17.53
C TYR A 218 19.07 -5.72 17.06
N VAL A 219 20.18 -5.13 16.60
CA VAL A 219 20.25 -3.84 15.93
C VAL A 219 20.70 -4.05 14.51
N CYS A 220 19.88 -3.66 13.55
CA CYS A 220 20.23 -3.70 12.13
C CYS A 220 20.37 -2.27 11.60
N THR A 221 21.33 -2.05 10.71
CA THR A 221 21.58 -0.75 10.09
C THR A 221 21.26 -0.82 8.60
N TYR A 222 20.43 0.11 8.13
CA TYR A 222 20.06 0.29 6.74
C TYR A 222 20.60 1.63 6.24
N TYR A 223 21.06 1.69 4.98
CA TYR A 223 21.53 2.92 4.38
C TYR A 223 20.70 3.30 3.16
N PHE A 224 20.72 4.59 2.82
CA PHE A 224 20.32 5.10 1.52
C PHE A 224 21.19 6.28 1.12
N THR A 225 21.18 6.66 -0.16
CA THR A 225 22.10 7.61 -0.76
C THR A 225 21.42 8.97 -0.91
N LEU A 226 22.16 10.04 -0.58
CA LEU A 226 21.82 11.43 -0.88
C LEU A 226 22.71 11.92 -2.02
N LEU A 227 22.09 12.47 -3.06
CA LEU A 227 22.79 13.18 -4.13
C LEU A 227 22.87 14.66 -3.76
N LEU A 228 24.08 15.18 -3.65
CA LEU A 228 24.33 16.58 -3.30
C LEU A 228 24.28 17.46 -4.54
N SER A 229 23.75 18.67 -4.40
CA SER A 229 23.94 19.74 -5.40
C SER A 229 25.42 20.10 -5.53
N PRO A 230 25.86 20.71 -6.65
CA PRO A 230 27.24 21.18 -6.79
C PRO A 230 27.66 22.13 -5.67
N GLN A 231 26.74 22.97 -5.18
CA GLN A 231 27.02 23.89 -4.08
C GLN A 231 27.25 23.13 -2.77
N ALA A 232 26.37 22.17 -2.44
CA ALA A 232 26.51 21.32 -1.25
C ALA A 232 27.83 20.52 -1.27
N ALA A 233 28.18 19.95 -2.43
CA ALA A 233 29.43 19.21 -2.60
C ALA A 233 30.68 20.13 -2.42
N ASN A 234 30.63 21.37 -2.91
CA ASN A 234 31.69 22.35 -2.69
C ASN A 234 31.78 22.76 -1.21
N SER A 235 30.66 23.01 -0.54
CA SER A 235 30.64 23.32 0.89
C SER A 235 31.23 22.17 1.72
N PHE A 236 30.87 20.93 1.40
CA PHE A 236 31.46 19.74 2.02
C PHE A 236 32.97 19.68 1.81
N ALA A 237 33.46 19.89 0.60
CA ALA A 237 34.89 19.90 0.28
C ALA A 237 35.65 20.98 1.05
N GLN A 238 35.14 22.21 1.11
CA GLN A 238 35.76 23.33 1.84
C GLN A 238 35.90 23.08 3.34
N VAL A 239 34.83 22.53 3.97
CA VAL A 239 34.83 22.23 5.41
C VAL A 239 35.79 21.07 5.70
N THR A 240 35.72 19.98 4.90
CA THR A 240 36.55 18.80 5.11
C THR A 240 38.02 19.00 4.81
N GLN A 241 38.39 19.97 3.97
CA GLN A 241 39.78 20.29 3.65
C GLN A 241 40.61 20.69 4.88
N ASN A 242 39.96 21.34 5.86
CA ASN A 242 40.63 21.87 7.05
C ASN A 242 40.71 20.87 8.21
N LEU A 243 40.09 19.66 8.06
CA LEU A 243 40.07 18.65 9.11
C LEU A 243 41.35 17.81 9.11
N SER A 244 41.81 17.44 10.30
CA SER A 244 42.92 16.49 10.46
C SER A 244 42.46 15.04 10.25
N VAL A 245 43.43 14.19 9.90
CA VAL A 245 43.19 12.75 9.77
C VAL A 245 43.48 12.05 11.09
N VAL A 246 42.58 11.19 11.55
CA VAL A 246 42.71 10.36 12.76
C VAL A 246 42.57 8.90 12.39
N LEU A 247 43.31 8.03 13.06
CA LEU A 247 43.19 6.60 12.92
C LEU A 247 42.22 6.07 13.99
N GLN A 248 41.13 5.46 13.58
CA GLN A 248 40.10 4.93 14.47
C GLN A 248 39.57 3.62 13.90
N ASN A 249 39.36 2.60 14.77
CA ASN A 249 38.79 1.28 14.37
C ASN A 249 39.48 0.61 13.17
N GLY A 250 40.80 0.81 13.02
CA GLY A 250 41.56 0.22 11.91
C GLY A 250 41.42 0.96 10.56
N GLY A 251 40.72 2.09 10.51
CA GLY A 251 40.55 2.97 9.34
C GLY A 251 41.05 4.38 9.57
N ALA A 252 41.36 5.12 8.48
CA ALA A 252 41.69 6.53 8.51
C ALA A 252 40.45 7.37 8.26
N TYR A 253 40.09 8.25 9.22
CA TYR A 253 38.93 9.10 9.18
C TYR A 253 39.32 10.56 9.44
N LEU A 254 38.42 11.49 9.12
CA LEU A 254 38.58 12.89 9.51
C LEU A 254 38.23 13.07 11.00
N SER A 255 38.83 14.10 11.60
CA SER A 255 38.69 14.42 13.05
C SER A 255 37.26 14.72 13.50
N GLU A 256 36.40 15.16 12.59
CA GLU A 256 35.00 15.47 12.87
C GLU A 256 34.09 14.62 12.03
N PRO A 257 33.03 14.01 12.62
CA PRO A 257 32.00 13.28 11.88
C PRO A 257 31.04 14.24 11.17
N ILE A 258 30.33 13.74 10.16
CA ILE A 258 29.15 14.42 9.63
C ILE A 258 27.92 13.96 10.43
N VAL A 259 27.15 14.93 10.91
CA VAL A 259 25.94 14.69 11.70
C VAL A 259 24.73 15.21 10.92
N PHE A 260 23.77 14.35 10.72
CA PHE A 260 22.53 14.67 10.02
C PHE A 260 21.42 14.96 11.03
N TYR A 261 20.74 16.06 10.84
CA TYR A 261 19.63 16.49 11.67
C TYR A 261 18.33 16.53 10.87
N LEU A 262 17.26 16.08 11.49
CA LEU A 262 15.89 16.27 11.03
C LEU A 262 15.09 16.88 12.18
N ASP A 263 14.47 18.05 11.95
CA ASP A 263 13.71 18.79 12.96
C ASP A 263 14.50 19.02 14.27
N ASN A 264 15.79 19.36 14.13
CA ASN A 264 16.76 19.53 15.23
C ASN A 264 17.14 18.26 16.00
N GLN A 265 16.66 17.08 15.59
CA GLN A 265 17.06 15.80 16.16
C GLN A 265 18.17 15.15 15.32
N ASN A 266 19.17 14.59 15.98
CA ASN A 266 20.20 13.79 15.32
C ASN A 266 19.61 12.48 14.82
N VAL A 267 19.57 12.29 13.50
CA VAL A 267 19.07 11.07 12.86
C VAL A 267 20.17 10.12 12.42
N SER A 268 21.39 10.65 12.22
CA SER A 268 22.54 9.84 11.83
C SER A 268 23.85 10.58 12.08
N THR A 269 24.88 9.84 12.48
CA THR A 269 26.25 10.36 12.66
C THR A 269 27.21 9.40 11.99
N LEU A 270 27.98 9.90 11.02
CA LEU A 270 28.90 9.09 10.21
C LEU A 270 30.32 9.64 10.27
N LEU A 271 31.29 8.74 10.44
CA LEU A 271 32.69 9.06 10.28
C LEU A 271 33.00 9.32 8.79
N ILE A 272 33.72 10.38 8.51
CA ILE A 272 34.11 10.75 7.14
C ILE A 272 35.45 10.09 6.83
N ALA A 273 35.51 9.26 5.80
CA ALA A 273 36.74 8.60 5.40
C ALA A 273 37.79 9.62 4.96
N ALA A 274 39.07 9.41 5.32
CA ALA A 274 40.15 10.35 5.08
C ALA A 274 40.36 10.71 3.60
N ASN A 275 40.03 9.80 2.67
CA ASN A 275 40.10 10.04 1.22
C ASN A 275 39.07 11.06 0.70
N LEU A 276 38.06 11.39 1.50
CA LEU A 276 37.04 12.40 1.18
C LEU A 276 37.46 13.81 1.60
N ARG A 277 38.66 14.00 2.21
CA ARG A 277 39.17 15.28 2.62
C ARG A 277 39.33 16.23 1.41
N GLY A 278 38.62 17.35 1.40
CA GLY A 278 38.63 18.30 0.30
C GLY A 278 38.06 17.77 -1.02
N SER A 279 37.38 16.59 -0.99
CA SER A 279 36.79 15.99 -2.17
C SER A 279 35.41 16.58 -2.47
N ASN A 280 35.19 16.97 -3.72
CA ASN A 280 33.91 17.45 -4.20
C ASN A 280 32.99 16.23 -4.52
N THR A 281 32.63 15.48 -3.48
CA THR A 281 31.75 14.31 -3.63
C THR A 281 30.31 14.73 -3.79
N GLN A 282 29.62 14.13 -4.76
CA GLN A 282 28.19 14.37 -5.00
C GLN A 282 27.30 13.29 -4.36
N GLN A 283 27.88 12.26 -3.75
CA GLN A 283 27.12 11.18 -3.13
C GLN A 283 27.56 10.99 -1.69
N VAL A 284 26.59 11.02 -0.78
CA VAL A 284 26.75 10.75 0.65
C VAL A 284 25.70 9.74 1.05
N SER A 285 26.08 8.74 1.85
CA SER A 285 25.12 7.80 2.42
C SER A 285 24.67 8.27 3.79
N ILE A 286 23.39 8.07 4.10
CA ILE A 286 22.82 8.22 5.44
C ILE A 286 22.53 6.83 5.99
N GLN A 287 22.76 6.60 7.26
CA GLN A 287 22.56 5.31 7.91
C GLN A 287 21.56 5.45 9.03
N VAL A 288 20.61 4.53 9.09
CA VAL A 288 19.55 4.50 10.10
C VAL A 288 19.48 3.11 10.70
N SER A 289 19.33 3.02 12.02
CA SER A 289 19.32 1.74 12.72
C SER A 289 17.93 1.42 13.26
N GLY A 290 17.51 0.17 13.13
CA GLY A 290 16.28 -0.37 13.70
C GLY A 290 16.59 -1.48 14.70
N THR A 291 15.82 -1.56 15.77
CA THR A 291 15.94 -2.58 16.82
C THR A 291 14.79 -3.56 16.76
N GLY A 292 15.01 -4.79 17.20
CA GLY A 292 13.96 -5.82 17.27
C GLY A 292 14.37 -7.01 18.13
N ASN A 293 13.39 -7.78 18.58
CA ASN A 293 13.61 -9.00 19.34
C ASN A 293 14.12 -10.17 18.48
N SER A 294 14.00 -10.04 17.16
CA SER A 294 14.57 -10.96 16.18
C SER A 294 15.31 -10.18 15.10
N ILE A 295 16.22 -10.83 14.38
CA ILE A 295 16.95 -10.24 13.25
C ILE A 295 15.95 -9.73 12.20
N THR A 296 14.93 -10.53 11.84
CA THR A 296 13.92 -10.15 10.85
C THR A 296 13.15 -8.90 11.27
N GLN A 297 12.77 -8.79 12.53
CA GLN A 297 12.08 -7.61 13.05
C GLN A 297 12.99 -6.39 13.06
N ALA A 298 14.26 -6.54 13.47
CA ALA A 298 15.23 -5.43 13.46
C ALA A 298 15.52 -4.96 12.02
N GLN A 299 15.62 -5.87 11.05
CA GLN A 299 15.78 -5.54 9.62
C GLN A 299 14.57 -4.77 9.09
N TYR A 300 13.36 -5.25 9.39
CA TYR A 300 12.13 -4.56 9.00
C TYR A 300 12.05 -3.15 9.59
N ASN A 301 12.34 -3.01 10.88
CA ASN A 301 12.32 -1.70 11.57
C ASN A 301 13.38 -0.75 11.01
N ALA A 302 14.59 -1.24 10.70
CA ALA A 302 15.64 -0.43 10.08
C ALA A 302 15.23 0.04 8.67
N TYR A 303 14.66 -0.85 7.86
CA TYR A 303 14.12 -0.51 6.55
C TYR A 303 13.01 0.54 6.65
N GLN A 304 12.05 0.36 7.55
CA GLN A 304 10.94 1.30 7.73
C GLN A 304 11.42 2.69 8.15
N GLN A 305 12.36 2.76 9.10
CA GLN A 305 12.93 4.05 9.52
C GLN A 305 13.69 4.74 8.38
N ALA A 306 14.49 4.00 7.61
CA ALA A 306 15.19 4.52 6.45
C ALA A 306 14.23 4.99 5.36
N TYR A 307 13.20 4.21 5.08
CA TYR A 307 12.19 4.54 4.08
C TYR A 307 11.36 5.78 4.48
N ASN A 308 10.97 5.88 5.73
CA ASN A 308 10.23 7.04 6.24
C ASN A 308 11.08 8.32 6.17
N LEU A 309 12.36 8.24 6.54
CA LEU A 309 13.28 9.37 6.39
C LEU A 309 13.44 9.76 4.91
N TYR A 310 13.61 8.79 4.01
CA TYR A 310 13.64 9.02 2.57
C TYR A 310 12.39 9.77 2.09
N ILE A 311 11.19 9.33 2.47
CA ILE A 311 9.92 9.97 2.09
C ILE A 311 9.84 11.42 2.57
N ILE A 312 10.27 11.72 3.79
CA ILE A 312 10.30 13.10 4.31
C ILE A 312 11.23 13.97 3.47
N LEU A 313 12.42 13.46 3.14
CA LEU A 313 13.42 14.21 2.36
C LEU A 313 13.00 14.38 0.90
N GLU A 314 12.37 13.38 0.28
CA GLU A 314 11.90 13.42 -1.12
C GLU A 314 10.78 14.44 -1.31
N ASN A 315 9.85 14.52 -0.35
CA ASN A 315 8.68 15.42 -0.43
C ASN A 315 8.94 16.83 0.14
N GLY A 316 10.14 17.06 0.69
CA GLY A 316 10.58 18.36 1.14
C GLY A 316 10.03 18.81 2.48
N GLN A 317 10.40 20.04 2.85
CA GLN A 317 10.09 20.67 4.12
C GLN A 317 8.70 21.32 4.10
N LEU A 318 7.95 21.20 5.21
CA LEU A 318 6.73 21.97 5.42
C LEU A 318 7.04 23.46 5.62
N PRO A 319 6.18 24.37 5.14
CA PRO A 319 6.41 25.83 5.25
C PRO A 319 6.40 26.34 6.70
N SER A 320 5.82 25.56 7.61
CA SER A 320 5.81 25.82 9.05
C SER A 320 5.71 24.52 9.83
N LYS A 321 6.05 24.55 11.11
CA LYS A 321 5.74 23.45 12.03
C LYS A 321 4.24 23.39 12.28
N PHE A 322 3.67 22.19 12.20
CA PHE A 322 2.28 21.91 12.54
C PHE A 322 2.18 21.18 13.88
N ASN A 323 1.11 21.47 14.60
CA ASN A 323 0.76 20.80 15.84
C ASN A 323 -0.64 20.21 15.69
N ILE A 324 -0.87 19.01 16.24
CA ILE A 324 -2.21 18.44 16.35
C ILE A 324 -2.96 19.20 17.44
N VAL A 325 -4.03 19.90 17.06
CA VAL A 325 -4.90 20.65 17.99
C VAL A 325 -6.00 19.75 18.50
N GLN A 326 -6.45 18.83 17.66
CA GLN A 326 -7.49 17.87 17.99
C GLN A 326 -7.20 16.56 17.31
N GLU A 327 -7.35 15.48 18.06
CA GLU A 327 -7.37 14.11 17.58
C GLU A 327 -8.69 13.48 18.03
N SER A 328 -9.41 12.91 17.07
CA SER A 328 -10.72 12.29 17.32
C SER A 328 -10.83 11.00 16.53
N ILE A 329 -11.59 10.06 17.05
CA ILE A 329 -11.92 8.81 16.37
C ILE A 329 -13.14 9.06 15.49
N ILE A 330 -13.05 8.66 14.21
CA ILE A 330 -14.18 8.61 13.28
C ILE A 330 -14.74 7.19 13.30
N PRO A 331 -16.00 7.00 13.72
CA PRO A 331 -16.63 5.70 13.59
C PRO A 331 -16.87 5.37 12.10
N PRO A 332 -16.88 4.08 11.71
CA PRO A 332 -17.19 3.69 10.35
C PRO A 332 -18.63 4.08 9.97
N ILE A 333 -18.79 4.83 8.87
CA ILE A 333 -20.11 5.31 8.42
C ILE A 333 -20.99 4.12 8.01
N PHE A 334 -20.45 3.20 7.23
CA PHE A 334 -21.17 2.05 6.70
C PHE A 334 -20.81 0.76 7.44
N GLY A 335 -19.61 0.67 8.01
CA GLY A 335 -19.12 -0.48 8.73
C GLY A 335 -19.18 -1.78 7.92
N TYR A 336 -19.27 -2.89 8.61
CA TYR A 336 -19.33 -4.22 7.99
C TYR A 336 -20.53 -4.44 7.05
N TYR A 337 -21.61 -3.69 7.24
CA TYR A 337 -22.79 -3.83 6.38
C TYR A 337 -22.53 -3.52 4.92
N ILE A 338 -21.61 -2.58 4.62
CA ILE A 338 -21.29 -2.23 3.24
C ILE A 338 -20.57 -3.38 2.53
N LEU A 339 -19.67 -4.10 3.21
CA LEU A 339 -18.97 -5.25 2.63
C LEU A 339 -19.96 -6.36 2.25
N LYS A 340 -20.90 -6.65 3.14
CA LYS A 340 -21.97 -7.62 2.86
C LYS A 340 -22.87 -7.16 1.71
N SER A 341 -23.15 -5.86 1.63
CA SER A 341 -23.92 -5.31 0.52
C SER A 341 -23.17 -5.41 -0.80
N PHE A 342 -21.86 -5.15 -0.84
CA PHE A 342 -21.01 -5.35 -2.03
C PHE A 342 -21.01 -6.81 -2.49
N GLU A 343 -20.90 -7.76 -1.57
CA GLU A 343 -20.96 -9.18 -1.88
C GLU A 343 -22.29 -9.56 -2.56
N ILE A 344 -23.42 -9.10 -2.02
CA ILE A 344 -24.76 -9.35 -2.58
C ILE A 344 -24.89 -8.68 -3.95
N VAL A 345 -24.47 -7.42 -4.09
CA VAL A 345 -24.55 -6.69 -5.35
C VAL A 345 -23.69 -7.35 -6.43
N LEU A 346 -22.47 -7.77 -6.10
CA LEU A 346 -21.59 -8.48 -7.02
C LEU A 346 -22.23 -9.79 -7.51
N LEU A 347 -22.81 -10.56 -6.59
CA LEU A 347 -23.51 -11.80 -6.92
C LEU A 347 -24.71 -11.54 -7.85
N LEU A 348 -25.50 -10.50 -7.58
CA LEU A 348 -26.64 -10.12 -8.43
C LEU A 348 -26.19 -9.68 -9.82
N ILE A 349 -25.10 -8.92 -9.93
CA ILE A 349 -24.49 -8.52 -11.21
C ILE A 349 -24.07 -9.76 -12.00
N LEU A 350 -23.35 -10.71 -11.39
CA LEU A 350 -22.90 -11.93 -12.06
C LEU A 350 -24.08 -12.79 -12.55
N ILE A 351 -25.12 -12.92 -11.73
CA ILE A 351 -26.36 -13.65 -12.12
C ILE A 351 -27.04 -12.92 -13.31
N GLY A 352 -27.15 -11.59 -13.22
CA GLY A 352 -27.74 -10.77 -14.30
C GLY A 352 -26.99 -10.91 -15.62
N ILE A 353 -25.65 -10.80 -15.59
CA ILE A 353 -24.78 -11.01 -16.75
C ILE A 353 -24.98 -12.40 -17.33
N PHE A 354 -24.92 -13.44 -16.48
CA PHE A 354 -25.15 -14.82 -16.91
C PHE A 354 -26.51 -15.01 -17.60
N ALA A 355 -27.57 -14.47 -17.00
CA ALA A 355 -28.93 -14.58 -17.52
C ALA A 355 -29.09 -13.87 -18.88
N ILE A 356 -28.58 -12.65 -19.02
CA ILE A 356 -28.61 -11.88 -20.27
C ILE A 356 -27.85 -12.62 -21.37
N LEU A 357 -26.63 -13.06 -21.09
CA LEU A 357 -25.81 -13.79 -22.06
C LEU A 357 -26.44 -15.12 -22.45
N TYR A 358 -27.06 -15.83 -21.51
CA TYR A 358 -27.81 -17.07 -21.79
C TYR A 358 -29.02 -16.81 -22.70
N ALA A 359 -29.74 -15.72 -22.46
CA ALA A 359 -30.89 -15.35 -23.30
C ALA A 359 -30.47 -15.03 -24.75
N VAL A 360 -29.31 -14.36 -24.91
CA VAL A 360 -28.75 -13.97 -26.23
C VAL A 360 -28.21 -15.19 -26.98
N TYR A 361 -27.30 -15.92 -26.36
CA TYR A 361 -26.58 -17.01 -27.06
C TYR A 361 -27.31 -18.34 -27.05
N ARG A 362 -28.29 -18.51 -26.17
CA ARG A 362 -29.05 -19.78 -25.94
C ARG A 362 -28.13 -21.01 -25.82
N ASN A 363 -26.94 -20.81 -25.33
CA ASN A 363 -25.93 -21.82 -25.09
C ASN A 363 -25.23 -21.50 -23.76
N ILE A 364 -25.25 -22.43 -22.82
CA ILE A 364 -24.74 -22.28 -21.48
C ILE A 364 -23.19 -22.10 -21.42
N LYS A 365 -22.48 -22.59 -22.46
CA LYS A 365 -21.01 -22.62 -22.47
C LYS A 365 -20.39 -21.23 -22.48
N ILE A 366 -20.95 -20.30 -23.30
CA ILE A 366 -20.43 -18.93 -23.42
C ILE A 366 -20.63 -18.14 -22.13
N PRO A 367 -21.87 -18.02 -21.59
CA PRO A 367 -22.11 -17.36 -20.33
C PRO A 367 -21.28 -17.91 -19.17
N ALA A 368 -21.21 -19.25 -19.06
CA ALA A 368 -20.44 -19.88 -17.99
C ALA A 368 -18.94 -19.56 -18.08
N LEU A 369 -18.37 -19.55 -19.29
CA LEU A 369 -16.96 -19.23 -19.49
C LEU A 369 -16.66 -17.77 -19.19
N ILE A 370 -17.51 -16.84 -19.66
CA ILE A 370 -17.39 -15.41 -19.39
C ILE A 370 -17.49 -15.15 -17.88
N THR A 371 -18.54 -15.68 -17.22
CA THR A 371 -18.72 -15.49 -15.78
C THR A 371 -17.54 -16.04 -14.98
N LEU A 372 -17.02 -17.22 -15.34
CA LEU A 372 -15.86 -17.81 -14.67
C LEU A 372 -14.61 -16.91 -14.78
N THR A 373 -14.36 -16.37 -15.96
CA THR A 373 -13.19 -15.50 -16.18
C THR A 373 -13.35 -14.14 -15.52
N LEU A 374 -14.57 -13.59 -15.42
CA LEU A 374 -14.85 -12.35 -14.67
C LEU A 374 -14.62 -12.53 -13.17
N VAL A 375 -15.13 -13.63 -12.59
CA VAL A 375 -14.87 -13.95 -11.17
C VAL A 375 -13.37 -14.10 -10.91
N SER A 376 -12.67 -14.79 -11.82
CA SER A 376 -11.21 -14.95 -11.68
C SER A 376 -10.48 -13.61 -11.76
N GLU A 377 -10.90 -12.72 -12.64
CA GLU A 377 -10.32 -11.38 -12.80
C GLU A 377 -10.52 -10.52 -11.55
N PHE A 378 -11.75 -10.53 -10.99
CA PHE A 378 -12.05 -9.84 -9.74
C PHE A 378 -11.15 -10.34 -8.59
N LEU A 379 -11.04 -11.66 -8.37
CA LEU A 379 -10.22 -12.24 -7.31
C LEU A 379 -8.72 -11.95 -7.50
N ILE A 380 -8.20 -12.06 -8.73
CA ILE A 380 -6.79 -11.74 -9.00
C ILE A 380 -6.51 -10.24 -8.76
N ALA A 381 -7.41 -9.35 -9.18
CA ALA A 381 -7.28 -7.91 -8.94
C ALA A 381 -7.31 -7.58 -7.44
N PHE A 382 -8.20 -8.24 -6.70
CA PHE A 382 -8.30 -8.10 -5.25
C PHE A 382 -7.00 -8.58 -4.57
N ALA A 383 -6.48 -9.76 -4.92
CA ALA A 383 -5.21 -10.27 -4.40
C ALA A 383 -4.01 -9.33 -4.69
N ILE A 384 -3.94 -8.78 -5.91
CA ILE A 384 -2.87 -7.83 -6.26
C ILE A 384 -2.99 -6.54 -5.46
N GLY A 385 -4.21 -6.01 -5.28
CA GLY A 385 -4.45 -4.85 -4.44
C GLY A 385 -3.98 -5.06 -3.00
N ILE A 386 -4.25 -6.22 -2.39
CA ILE A 386 -3.72 -6.57 -1.06
C ILE A 386 -2.18 -6.57 -1.08
N ALA A 387 -1.57 -7.19 -2.10
CA ALA A 387 -0.12 -7.32 -2.20
C ALA A 387 0.61 -5.96 -2.35
N ILE A 388 -0.03 -4.95 -2.94
CA ILE A 388 0.51 -3.58 -3.04
C ILE A 388 0.08 -2.68 -1.87
N HIS A 389 -0.57 -3.25 -0.84
CA HIS A 389 -1.11 -2.53 0.32
C HIS A 389 -2.14 -1.44 -0.07
N GLN A 390 -2.98 -1.73 -1.07
CA GLN A 390 -4.10 -0.87 -1.44
C GLN A 390 -5.12 -0.81 -0.31
N THR A 391 -5.51 0.40 0.09
CA THR A 391 -6.63 0.58 1.01
C THR A 391 -7.94 0.40 0.24
N TYR A 392 -8.77 -0.54 0.70
CA TYR A 392 -10.08 -0.83 0.13
C TYR A 392 -11.13 0.08 0.75
N ASP A 393 -11.41 1.17 0.06
CA ASP A 393 -12.55 2.04 0.26
C ASP A 393 -13.63 1.77 -0.80
N ILE A 394 -14.75 2.49 -0.73
CA ILE A 394 -15.83 2.35 -1.71
C ILE A 394 -15.35 2.60 -3.14
N PRO A 395 -14.58 3.66 -3.44
CA PRO A 395 -14.02 3.89 -4.78
C PRO A 395 -13.12 2.77 -5.28
N ALA A 396 -12.27 2.18 -4.45
CA ALA A 396 -11.40 1.08 -4.85
C ALA A 396 -12.21 -0.17 -5.25
N PHE A 397 -13.25 -0.53 -4.47
CA PHE A 397 -14.16 -1.61 -4.85
C PHE A 397 -14.90 -1.33 -6.15
N ILE A 398 -15.41 -0.11 -6.33
CA ILE A 398 -16.05 0.31 -7.60
C ILE A 398 -15.05 0.21 -8.75
N GLY A 399 -13.78 0.55 -8.53
CA GLY A 399 -12.71 0.43 -9.52
C GLY A 399 -12.52 -1.01 -10.02
N ILE A 400 -12.48 -1.98 -9.10
CA ILE A 400 -12.39 -3.41 -9.49
C ILE A 400 -13.63 -3.84 -10.28
N ILE A 401 -14.82 -3.49 -9.78
CA ILE A 401 -16.09 -3.86 -10.44
C ILE A 401 -16.16 -3.23 -11.84
N PHE A 402 -15.78 -1.95 -11.98
CA PHE A 402 -15.77 -1.26 -13.26
C PHE A 402 -14.79 -1.91 -14.24
N GLY A 403 -13.53 -2.13 -13.84
CA GLY A 403 -12.54 -2.79 -14.69
C GLY A 403 -12.92 -4.22 -15.06
N THR A 404 -13.57 -4.97 -14.16
CA THR A 404 -14.09 -6.31 -14.47
C THR A 404 -15.28 -6.25 -15.45
N ALA A 405 -16.16 -5.24 -15.30
CA ALA A 405 -17.34 -5.09 -16.16
C ALA A 405 -16.97 -4.79 -17.62
N THR A 406 -15.93 -3.95 -17.85
CA THR A 406 -15.42 -3.68 -19.21
C THR A 406 -14.86 -4.94 -19.88
N GLY A 407 -14.43 -5.90 -19.08
CA GLY A 407 -14.00 -7.22 -19.55
C GLY A 407 -15.08 -8.04 -20.26
N ILE A 408 -16.35 -7.75 -20.02
CA ILE A 408 -17.46 -8.43 -20.68
C ILE A 408 -17.46 -8.12 -22.18
N ASP A 409 -17.35 -6.83 -22.52
CA ASP A 409 -17.36 -6.38 -23.93
C ASP A 409 -16.18 -6.99 -24.69
N ASP A 410 -14.99 -7.01 -24.09
CA ASP A 410 -13.80 -7.63 -24.67
C ASP A 410 -13.98 -9.12 -24.94
N GLN A 411 -14.59 -9.85 -24.00
CA GLN A 411 -14.83 -11.28 -24.15
C GLN A 411 -15.95 -11.59 -25.15
N LEU A 412 -16.94 -10.69 -25.26
CA LEU A 412 -17.99 -10.79 -26.27
C LEU A 412 -17.40 -10.62 -27.67
N VAL A 413 -16.58 -9.58 -27.89
CA VAL A 413 -15.88 -9.36 -29.16
C VAL A 413 -15.05 -10.59 -29.54
N ALA A 414 -14.30 -11.15 -28.60
CA ALA A 414 -13.53 -12.36 -28.84
C ALA A 414 -14.40 -13.59 -29.15
N ALA A 415 -15.52 -13.77 -28.41
CA ALA A 415 -16.44 -14.87 -28.64
C ALA A 415 -17.11 -14.80 -30.01
N GLU A 416 -17.57 -13.60 -30.41
CA GLU A 416 -18.21 -13.39 -31.72
C GLU A 416 -17.25 -13.64 -32.88
N GLU A 417 -16.01 -13.16 -32.81
CA GLU A 417 -14.99 -13.42 -33.83
C GLU A 417 -14.66 -14.91 -33.94
N ILE A 418 -14.61 -15.65 -32.80
CA ILE A 418 -14.42 -17.10 -32.81
C ILE A 418 -15.61 -17.82 -33.47
N LEU A 419 -16.84 -17.46 -33.09
CA LEU A 419 -18.05 -18.08 -33.65
C LEU A 419 -18.18 -17.80 -35.16
N ARG A 420 -17.90 -16.57 -35.58
CA ARG A 420 -17.92 -16.16 -36.98
C ARG A 420 -16.88 -16.93 -37.80
N ALA A 421 -15.64 -17.00 -37.35
CA ALA A 421 -14.58 -17.74 -38.02
C ALA A 421 -14.91 -19.23 -38.17
N LYS A 422 -15.54 -19.86 -37.14
CA LYS A 422 -15.99 -21.26 -37.22
C LYS A 422 -17.14 -21.46 -38.18
N LYS A 423 -18.08 -20.52 -38.27
CA LYS A 423 -19.23 -20.61 -39.20
C LYS A 423 -18.82 -20.47 -40.64
N GLU A 424 -17.91 -19.54 -40.95
CA GLU A 424 -17.38 -19.33 -42.29
C GLU A 424 -16.47 -20.48 -42.78
N GLY A 425 -15.80 -21.17 -41.84
CA GLY A 425 -14.90 -22.29 -42.14
C GLY A 425 -15.56 -23.66 -42.35
N ASN A 426 -16.85 -23.78 -42.20
CA ASN A 426 -17.55 -25.08 -42.29
C ASN A 426 -17.57 -25.64 -43.75
N ASN A 427 -17.14 -24.87 -44.72
CA ASN A 427 -17.15 -25.25 -46.15
C ASN A 427 -15.74 -25.46 -46.76
N ASP A 428 -14.64 -25.28 -45.98
CA ASP A 428 -13.27 -25.28 -46.48
C ASP A 428 -12.34 -26.32 -45.83
N VAL A 429 -11.17 -26.54 -46.42
CA VAL A 429 -10.15 -27.50 -45.96
C VAL A 429 -9.64 -27.14 -44.54
N LYS A 430 -9.43 -28.11 -43.68
CA LYS A 430 -9.07 -27.94 -42.26
C LYS A 430 -7.87 -27.02 -41.97
N THR A 431 -6.92 -26.93 -42.85
CA THR A 431 -5.72 -26.07 -42.69
C THR A 431 -6.03 -24.59 -42.83
N ASP A 432 -6.98 -24.22 -43.69
CA ASP A 432 -7.39 -22.84 -43.96
C ASP A 432 -8.20 -22.27 -42.75
N ASN A 433 -8.93 -23.12 -42.04
CA ASN A 433 -9.75 -22.76 -40.91
C ASN A 433 -8.92 -22.36 -39.70
N VAL A 434 -7.77 -22.99 -39.46
CA VAL A 434 -6.90 -22.68 -38.32
C VAL A 434 -6.24 -21.31 -38.51
N GLU A 435 -5.79 -21.03 -39.72
CA GLU A 435 -5.14 -19.75 -40.03
C GLU A 435 -6.12 -18.57 -39.96
N ARG A 436 -7.36 -18.76 -40.44
CA ARG A 436 -8.46 -17.77 -40.33
C ARG A 436 -8.80 -17.48 -38.85
N LEU A 437 -8.94 -18.50 -38.03
CA LEU A 437 -9.24 -18.35 -36.62
C LEU A 437 -8.13 -17.61 -35.89
N ASP A 438 -6.86 -17.89 -36.18
CA ASP A 438 -5.74 -17.18 -35.58
C ASP A 438 -5.65 -15.71 -36.04
N LYS A 439 -5.99 -15.40 -37.32
CA LYS A 439 -6.10 -14.01 -37.83
C LYS A 439 -7.24 -13.25 -37.13
N ALA A 440 -8.42 -13.87 -36.97
CA ALA A 440 -9.58 -13.28 -36.28
C ALA A 440 -9.24 -12.95 -34.81
N ILE A 441 -8.59 -13.86 -34.11
CA ILE A 441 -8.17 -13.68 -32.74
C ILE A 441 -7.12 -12.57 -32.58
N LYS A 442 -6.11 -12.52 -33.46
CA LYS A 442 -5.12 -11.44 -33.46
C LYS A 442 -5.78 -10.07 -33.65
N LYS A 443 -6.78 -10.00 -34.55
CA LYS A 443 -7.56 -8.78 -34.76
C LYS A 443 -8.37 -8.39 -33.53
N ALA A 444 -9.09 -9.34 -32.92
CA ALA A 444 -9.83 -9.11 -31.66
C ALA A 444 -8.92 -8.62 -30.56
N MET A 445 -7.78 -9.30 -30.31
CA MET A 445 -6.82 -8.89 -29.28
C MET A 445 -6.21 -7.51 -29.55
N PHE A 446 -6.04 -7.11 -30.80
CA PHE A 446 -5.58 -5.77 -31.13
C PHE A 446 -6.63 -4.70 -30.79
N VAL A 447 -7.92 -4.95 -31.10
CA VAL A 447 -9.03 -4.06 -30.72
C VAL A 447 -9.14 -3.93 -29.20
N ILE A 448 -9.07 -5.05 -28.49
CA ILE A 448 -9.08 -5.09 -27.02
C ILE A 448 -7.91 -4.28 -26.43
N LEU A 449 -6.70 -4.42 -26.99
CA LEU A 449 -5.55 -3.63 -26.56
C LEU A 449 -5.79 -2.11 -26.68
N LEU A 450 -6.36 -1.68 -27.80
CA LEU A 450 -6.68 -0.26 -28.01
C LEU A 450 -7.74 0.23 -27.00
N ALA A 451 -8.76 -0.58 -26.72
CA ALA A 451 -9.78 -0.25 -25.73
C ALA A 451 -9.15 -0.07 -24.33
N ILE A 452 -8.30 -0.99 -23.91
CA ILE A 452 -7.61 -0.92 -22.60
C ILE A 452 -6.67 0.27 -22.49
N ILE A 453 -5.96 0.61 -23.57
CA ILE A 453 -5.14 1.84 -23.59
C ILE A 453 -6.03 3.08 -23.40
N LEU A 454 -7.17 3.16 -24.08
CA LEU A 454 -8.11 4.26 -23.95
C LEU A 454 -8.72 4.31 -22.54
N GLU A 455 -9.09 3.19 -21.96
CA GLU A 455 -9.57 3.11 -20.59
C GLU A 455 -8.50 3.58 -19.59
N THR A 456 -7.27 3.10 -19.74
CA THR A 456 -6.14 3.54 -18.90
C THR A 456 -5.93 5.05 -19.01
N LEU A 457 -5.96 5.61 -20.23
CA LEU A 457 -5.82 7.05 -20.45
C LEU A 457 -6.99 7.85 -19.88
N SER A 458 -8.22 7.29 -19.88
CA SER A 458 -9.41 7.97 -19.33
C SER A 458 -9.37 8.13 -17.82
N VAL A 459 -8.81 7.16 -17.09
CA VAL A 459 -8.68 7.22 -15.62
C VAL A 459 -7.35 7.82 -15.16
N PHE A 460 -6.38 7.99 -16.05
CA PHE A 460 -5.06 8.55 -15.72
C PHE A 460 -5.10 9.95 -15.09
N PRO A 461 -5.96 10.90 -15.53
CA PRO A 461 -6.10 12.19 -14.86
C PRO A 461 -6.53 12.08 -13.39
N ALA A 462 -7.41 11.11 -13.06
CA ALA A 462 -7.81 10.85 -11.68
C ALA A 462 -6.64 10.32 -10.84
N PHE A 463 -5.75 9.53 -11.43
CA PHE A 463 -4.54 9.05 -10.78
C PHE A 463 -3.53 10.18 -10.50
N VAL A 464 -3.28 11.08 -11.47
CA VAL A 464 -2.23 12.11 -11.37
C VAL A 464 -2.70 13.34 -10.60
N ALA A 465 -3.89 13.85 -10.88
CA ALA A 465 -4.41 15.11 -10.35
C ALA A 465 -5.56 14.91 -9.35
N GLY A 466 -5.99 13.67 -9.16
CA GLY A 466 -7.12 13.34 -8.30
C GLY A 466 -6.83 13.54 -6.81
N LEU A 467 -7.88 13.87 -6.08
CA LEU A 467 -7.89 13.71 -4.63
C LEU A 467 -7.61 12.24 -4.29
N SER A 468 -7.03 11.98 -3.12
CA SER A 468 -6.66 10.63 -2.65
C SER A 468 -7.77 9.58 -2.88
N LEU A 469 -9.04 9.99 -2.68
CA LEU A 469 -10.24 9.20 -2.91
C LEU A 469 -10.34 8.62 -4.35
N TYR A 470 -10.00 9.39 -5.38
CA TYR A 470 -10.10 8.94 -6.77
C TYR A 470 -8.87 8.17 -7.24
N LYS A 471 -7.74 8.32 -6.54
CA LYS A 471 -6.52 7.58 -6.87
C LYS A 471 -6.71 6.07 -6.67
N GLY A 472 -7.32 5.65 -5.55
CA GLY A 472 -7.63 4.24 -5.28
C GLY A 472 -8.51 3.61 -6.36
N PHE A 473 -9.57 4.32 -6.80
CA PHE A 473 -10.39 3.91 -7.94
C PHE A 473 -9.55 3.72 -9.21
N ALA A 474 -8.76 4.73 -9.60
CA ALA A 474 -7.96 4.70 -10.83
C ALA A 474 -6.92 3.57 -10.82
N VAL A 475 -6.24 3.37 -9.69
CA VAL A 475 -5.27 2.28 -9.51
C VAL A 475 -5.94 0.93 -9.73
N MET A 476 -7.10 0.70 -9.11
CA MET A 476 -7.79 -0.59 -9.21
C MET A 476 -8.38 -0.83 -10.59
N VAL A 477 -8.89 0.20 -11.28
CA VAL A 477 -9.30 0.08 -12.70
C VAL A 477 -8.11 -0.35 -13.56
N ILE A 478 -6.98 0.37 -13.48
CA ILE A 478 -5.79 0.07 -14.28
C ILE A 478 -5.31 -1.36 -14.04
N ILE A 479 -5.18 -1.76 -12.79
CA ILE A 479 -4.76 -3.13 -12.44
C ILE A 479 -5.71 -4.15 -13.07
N THR A 480 -7.01 -3.97 -12.90
CA THR A 480 -8.03 -4.93 -13.34
C THR A 480 -8.04 -5.09 -14.86
N VAL A 481 -8.05 -3.99 -15.62
CA VAL A 481 -8.10 -4.08 -17.09
C VAL A 481 -6.83 -4.69 -17.67
N TRP A 482 -5.64 -4.42 -17.06
CA TRP A 482 -4.38 -5.04 -17.49
C TRP A 482 -4.28 -6.52 -17.12
N ILE A 483 -4.79 -6.96 -15.97
CA ILE A 483 -4.95 -8.37 -15.63
C ILE A 483 -5.84 -9.05 -16.68
N GLY A 484 -6.93 -8.39 -17.02
CA GLY A 484 -7.81 -8.80 -18.06
C GLY A 484 -7.08 -9.14 -19.35
N TYR A 485 -6.37 -8.18 -19.90
CA TYR A 485 -5.64 -8.33 -21.17
C TYR A 485 -4.54 -9.40 -21.12
N LEU A 486 -3.77 -9.42 -20.03
CA LEU A 486 -2.59 -10.28 -19.94
C LEU A 486 -2.93 -11.73 -19.59
N LEU A 487 -3.99 -11.95 -18.79
CA LEU A 487 -4.29 -13.27 -18.23
C LEU A 487 -5.67 -13.79 -18.65
N THR A 488 -6.76 -13.05 -18.35
CA THR A 488 -8.10 -13.62 -18.46
C THR A 488 -8.60 -13.68 -19.90
N ARG A 489 -8.33 -12.68 -20.77
CA ARG A 489 -8.73 -12.72 -22.19
C ARG A 489 -7.98 -13.81 -22.95
N PRO A 490 -6.65 -13.97 -22.85
CA PRO A 490 -5.95 -15.09 -23.47
C PRO A 490 -6.42 -16.46 -22.98
N ALA A 491 -6.74 -16.60 -21.68
CA ALA A 491 -7.29 -17.84 -21.13
C ALA A 491 -8.69 -18.11 -21.71
N PHE A 492 -9.58 -17.10 -21.70
CA PHE A 492 -10.91 -17.19 -22.30
C PHE A 492 -10.87 -17.64 -23.75
N ILE A 493 -10.06 -17.00 -24.59
CA ILE A 493 -9.91 -17.32 -26.01
C ILE A 493 -9.48 -18.78 -26.20
N ASN A 494 -8.48 -19.24 -25.46
CA ASN A 494 -8.00 -20.60 -25.57
C ASN A 494 -9.03 -21.64 -25.09
N LEU A 495 -9.82 -21.31 -24.05
CA LEU A 495 -10.93 -22.14 -23.59
C LEU A 495 -12.08 -22.14 -24.61
N ALA A 496 -12.45 -20.99 -25.14
CA ALA A 496 -13.51 -20.82 -26.14
C ALA A 496 -13.21 -21.57 -27.45
N LYS A 497 -11.94 -21.55 -27.92
CA LYS A 497 -11.50 -22.34 -29.09
C LYS A 497 -11.85 -23.83 -28.96
N ASN A 498 -11.71 -24.37 -27.76
CA ASN A 498 -11.89 -25.79 -27.49
C ASN A 498 -13.33 -26.17 -27.12
N LEU A 499 -14.13 -25.22 -26.61
CA LEU A 499 -15.48 -25.47 -26.07
C LEU A 499 -16.59 -25.11 -27.05
N LEU A 500 -16.39 -24.10 -27.87
CA LEU A 500 -17.33 -23.62 -28.90
C LEU A 500 -17.01 -24.25 -30.25
#